data_dfca1bcc458f1ff4a6f533b8bfd21966
#
_entry.id   dfca1bcc458f1ff4a6f533b8bfd21966
#
_cell.length_a   1.000
_cell.length_b   1.000
_cell.length_c   1.000
_cell.angle_alpha   90.00
_cell.angle_beta   90.00
_cell.angle_gamma   90.00
#
_symmetry.space_group_name_H-M   'P 1'
#
loop_
_entity.id
_entity.type
_entity.pdbx_description
1 polymer ?
#
loop_
_entity_poly.entity_id
_entity_poly.type
_entity_poly.pdbx_seq_one_letter_code
_entity_poly.pdbx_strand_id
1 'polypeptide(L)'
;MFRLWARTFKDNRMIRDMVVESSDTSISRTNKIFTAIDSVCYEFDLSKPIWLDHNIKEFQRIAKTRFHSDNFIDSISFDFLEIQIIEED
;
A
#
# COMPACT_ATOMS: atom_id res chain seq x y z
N MET A 1 5.36 -2.69 17.03
CA MET A 1 4.77 -1.60 16.24
C MET A 1 4.49 -2.07 14.83
N PHE A 2 3.37 -1.67 14.25
CA PHE A 2 3.06 -1.98 12.86
C PHE A 2 3.62 -0.88 11.95
N ARG A 3 4.32 -1.28 10.89
CA ARG A 3 4.85 -0.35 9.87
C ARG A 3 4.57 -0.88 8.49
N LEU A 4 3.99 -0.01 7.65
CA LEU A 4 3.75 -0.29 6.24
C LEU A 4 4.52 0.71 5.40
N TRP A 5 5.32 0.20 4.46
CA TRP A 5 6.12 1.02 3.55
C TRP A 5 5.45 1.06 2.19
N ALA A 6 5.16 2.26 1.72
CA ALA A 6 4.53 2.50 0.42
C ALA A 6 5.50 3.26 -0.48
N ARG A 7 5.60 2.82 -1.74
CA ARG A 7 6.51 3.43 -2.74
C ARG A 7 5.85 3.46 -4.10
N THR A 8 6.07 4.56 -4.83
CA THR A 8 5.67 4.63 -6.23
C THR A 8 6.91 4.52 -7.12
N PHE A 9 6.75 3.80 -8.24
CA PHE A 9 7.83 3.55 -9.20
C PHE A 9 7.42 3.99 -10.59
N LYS A 10 8.36 4.57 -11.31
CA LYS A 10 8.21 4.91 -12.73
C LYS A 10 9.55 4.71 -13.43
N ASP A 11 9.55 3.99 -14.56
CA ASP A 11 10.75 3.71 -15.35
C ASP A 11 11.85 3.08 -14.49
N ASN A 12 11.46 2.12 -13.63
CA ASN A 12 12.35 1.40 -12.72
C ASN A 12 12.99 2.27 -11.62
N ARG A 13 12.43 3.45 -11.38
CA ARG A 13 12.94 4.36 -10.33
C ARG A 13 11.87 4.60 -9.29
N MET A 14 12.26 4.57 -8.03
CA MET A 14 11.39 4.99 -6.94
C MET A 14 11.24 6.50 -6.98
N ILE A 15 9.98 6.96 -7.09
CA ILE A 15 9.68 8.40 -7.19
C ILE A 15 9.37 8.98 -5.82
N ARG A 16 8.53 8.29 -5.04
CA ARG A 16 8.08 8.73 -3.72
C ARG A 16 7.97 7.51 -2.83
N ASP A 17 8.15 7.73 -1.54
CA ASP A 17 7.87 6.70 -0.54
C ASP A 17 7.42 7.34 0.77
N MET A 18 6.78 6.53 1.60
CA MET A 18 6.44 6.90 2.97
C MET A 18 6.25 5.64 3.79
N VAL A 19 6.41 5.79 5.09
CA VAL A 19 6.12 4.71 6.06
C VAL A 19 4.97 5.17 6.94
N VAL A 20 3.95 4.33 7.07
CA VAL A 20 2.84 4.55 7.99
C VAL A 20 3.05 3.65 9.19
N GLU A 21 3.03 4.23 10.38
CA GLU A 21 3.25 3.51 11.63
C GLU A 21 1.99 3.49 12.48
N SER A 22 1.76 2.39 13.19
CA SER A 22 0.66 2.28 14.14
C SER A 22 1.11 1.49 15.36
N SER A 23 0.95 2.08 16.54
CA SER A 23 1.23 1.41 17.81
C SER A 23 -0.03 0.91 18.49
N ASP A 24 -1.20 1.11 17.90
CA ASP A 24 -2.48 0.72 18.48
C ASP A 24 -2.69 -0.78 18.32
N THR A 25 -2.64 -1.52 19.43
CA THR A 25 -2.84 -2.96 19.41
C THR A 25 -4.31 -3.37 19.52
N SER A 26 -5.22 -2.40 19.66
CA SER A 26 -6.65 -2.67 19.79
C SER A 26 -7.35 -2.90 18.44
N ILE A 27 -6.73 -2.50 17.33
CA ILE A 27 -7.30 -2.67 15.99
C ILE A 27 -6.70 -3.89 15.30
N SER A 28 -7.50 -4.53 14.45
CA SER A 28 -7.08 -5.73 13.72
C SER A 28 -5.99 -5.41 12.69
N ARG A 29 -5.24 -6.44 12.29
CA ARG A 29 -4.25 -6.33 11.24
C ARG A 29 -4.86 -5.79 9.94
N THR A 30 -6.02 -6.31 9.55
CA THR A 30 -6.72 -5.87 8.35
C THR A 30 -7.06 -4.39 8.41
N ASN A 31 -7.59 -3.92 9.54
CA ASN A 31 -7.92 -2.50 9.70
C ASN A 31 -6.68 -1.62 9.71
N LYS A 32 -5.58 -2.10 10.29
CA LYS A 32 -4.30 -1.37 10.24
C LYS A 32 -3.83 -1.19 8.80
N ILE A 33 -3.95 -2.23 7.98
CA ILE A 33 -3.55 -2.20 6.57
C ILE A 33 -4.40 -1.18 5.81
N PHE A 34 -5.72 -1.25 5.94
CA PHE A 34 -6.62 -0.34 5.22
C PHE A 34 -6.45 1.11 5.68
N THR A 35 -6.28 1.33 6.97
CA THR A 35 -6.03 2.68 7.50
C THR A 35 -4.71 3.23 6.97
N ALA A 36 -3.68 2.39 6.90
CA ALA A 36 -2.38 2.79 6.35
C ALA A 36 -2.50 3.16 4.86
N ILE A 37 -3.23 2.36 4.09
CA ILE A 37 -3.45 2.65 2.67
C ILE A 37 -4.22 3.96 2.49
N ASP A 38 -5.21 4.22 3.33
CA ASP A 38 -5.94 5.51 3.31
C ASP A 38 -4.98 6.68 3.51
N SER A 39 -4.05 6.55 4.46
CA SER A 39 -3.05 7.59 4.72
C SER A 39 -2.11 7.79 3.54
N VAL A 40 -1.68 6.70 2.90
CA VAL A 40 -0.83 6.74 1.72
C VAL A 40 -1.55 7.45 0.57
N CYS A 41 -2.79 7.06 0.32
CA CYS A 41 -3.58 7.64 -0.78
C CYS A 41 -3.86 9.12 -0.54
N TYR A 42 -4.11 9.50 0.70
CA TYR A 42 -4.27 10.90 1.05
C TYR A 42 -2.99 11.69 0.76
N GLU A 43 -1.85 11.19 1.20
CA GLU A 43 -0.56 11.88 1.05
C GLU A 43 -0.13 11.95 -0.42
N PHE A 44 -0.39 10.91 -1.19
CA PHE A 44 0.00 10.85 -2.61
C PHE A 44 -1.08 11.36 -3.56
N ASP A 45 -2.21 11.82 -3.01
CA ASP A 45 -3.35 12.33 -3.80
C ASP A 45 -3.85 11.27 -4.79
N LEU A 46 -4.13 10.08 -4.28
CA LEU A 46 -4.62 8.95 -5.07
C LEU A 46 -6.00 8.52 -4.59
N SER A 47 -6.80 7.97 -5.51
CA SER A 47 -7.97 7.19 -5.13
C SER A 47 -7.50 5.89 -4.50
N LYS A 48 -8.36 5.26 -3.68
CA LYS A 48 -8.02 3.99 -3.05
C LYS A 48 -7.90 2.90 -4.11
N PRO A 49 -6.85 2.07 -4.04
CA PRO A 49 -6.71 0.98 -5.00
C PRO A 49 -7.75 -0.11 -4.76
N ILE A 50 -8.16 -0.74 -5.86
CA ILE A 50 -9.04 -1.91 -5.81
C ILE A 50 -8.15 -3.14 -5.66
N TRP A 51 -8.41 -3.94 -4.62
CA TRP A 51 -7.70 -5.20 -4.40
C TRP A 51 -8.24 -6.26 -5.36
N LEU A 52 -7.41 -6.71 -6.27
CA LEU A 52 -7.73 -7.83 -7.14
C LEU A 52 -7.29 -9.13 -6.47
N ASP A 53 -7.79 -10.28 -6.94
CA ASP A 53 -7.49 -11.57 -6.32
C ASP A 53 -5.99 -11.84 -6.20
N HIS A 54 -5.21 -11.52 -7.23
CA HIS A 54 -3.77 -11.74 -7.19
C HIS A 54 -3.08 -10.86 -6.15
N ASN A 55 -3.59 -9.66 -5.89
CA ASN A 55 -3.06 -8.78 -4.83
C ASN A 55 -3.27 -9.41 -3.45
N ILE A 56 -4.50 -9.90 -3.21
CA ILE A 56 -4.85 -10.53 -1.94
C ILE A 56 -3.96 -11.75 -1.69
N LYS A 57 -3.84 -12.62 -2.67
CA LYS A 57 -3.03 -13.84 -2.56
C LYS A 57 -1.55 -13.53 -2.35
N GLU A 58 -1.02 -12.59 -3.11
CA GLU A 58 0.37 -12.18 -2.97
C GLU A 58 0.64 -11.57 -1.59
N PHE A 59 -0.24 -10.68 -1.15
CA PHE A 59 -0.09 -10.01 0.13
C PHE A 59 -0.18 -10.98 1.31
N GLN A 60 -1.07 -11.98 1.22
CA GLN A 60 -1.17 -13.05 2.22
C GLN A 60 0.11 -13.89 2.28
N ARG A 61 0.76 -14.08 1.14
CA ARG A 61 1.94 -14.94 1.03
C ARG A 61 3.22 -14.23 1.46
N ILE A 62 3.43 -12.98 1.05
CA ILE A 62 4.70 -12.27 1.25
C ILE A 62 4.57 -10.89 1.88
N ALA A 63 3.37 -10.50 2.33
CA ALA A 63 3.09 -9.20 2.95
C ALA A 63 3.53 -8.02 2.08
N LYS A 64 3.42 -8.17 0.76
CA LYS A 64 3.80 -7.17 -0.23
C LYS A 64 2.97 -7.37 -1.48
N THR A 65 2.54 -6.28 -2.11
CA THR A 65 1.88 -6.34 -3.41
C THR A 65 2.04 -5.02 -4.16
N ARG A 66 1.77 -5.04 -5.46
CA ARG A 66 1.85 -3.87 -6.34
C ARG A 66 0.48 -3.58 -6.93
N PHE A 67 0.10 -2.32 -6.89
CA PHE A 67 -1.12 -1.82 -7.52
C PHE A 67 -0.73 -1.08 -8.80
N HIS A 68 -1.18 -1.60 -9.93
CA HIS A 68 -0.94 -1.02 -11.26
C HIS A 68 -2.14 -0.17 -11.70
N SER A 69 -2.13 0.31 -12.94
CA SER A 69 -3.19 1.17 -13.44
C SER A 69 -4.57 0.54 -13.38
N ASP A 70 -4.67 -0.79 -13.54
CA ASP A 70 -5.94 -1.52 -13.48
C ASP A 70 -6.49 -1.67 -12.05
N ASN A 71 -5.71 -1.32 -11.04
CA ASN A 71 -6.16 -1.30 -9.65
C ASN A 71 -6.80 0.04 -9.26
N PHE A 72 -6.73 1.05 -10.12
CA PHE A 72 -7.22 2.39 -9.80
C PHE A 72 -8.33 2.80 -10.77
N ILE A 73 -9.36 3.46 -10.23
CA ILE A 73 -10.43 4.03 -11.07
C ILE A 73 -9.89 5.21 -11.86
N ASP A 74 -9.10 6.06 -11.20
CA ASP A 74 -8.51 7.25 -11.81
C ASP A 74 -7.18 6.91 -12.47
N SER A 75 -6.75 7.72 -13.42
CA SER A 75 -5.44 7.59 -14.05
C SER A 75 -4.35 7.85 -13.03
N ILE A 76 -3.26 7.09 -13.12
CA ILE A 76 -2.08 7.31 -12.29
C ILE A 76 -0.91 7.75 -13.18
N SER A 77 -0.01 8.56 -12.61
CA SER A 77 1.13 9.12 -13.36
C SER A 77 2.41 8.30 -13.19
N PHE A 78 2.33 7.15 -12.53
CA PHE A 78 3.45 6.26 -12.26
C PHE A 78 3.09 4.83 -12.71
N ASP A 79 4.05 3.91 -12.67
CA ASP A 79 3.81 2.55 -13.14
C ASP A 79 3.07 1.70 -12.11
N PHE A 80 3.45 1.79 -10.84
CA PHE A 80 2.75 1.06 -9.78
C PHE A 80 3.06 1.66 -8.41
N LEU A 81 2.14 1.39 -7.49
CA LEU A 81 2.30 1.65 -6.06
C LEU A 81 2.59 0.31 -5.39
N GLU A 82 3.73 0.18 -4.74
CA GLU A 82 4.08 -1.03 -3.98
C GLU A 82 3.88 -0.78 -2.49
N ILE A 83 3.19 -1.70 -1.82
CA ILE A 83 3.05 -1.66 -0.37
C ILE A 83 3.68 -2.91 0.23
N GLN A 84 4.29 -2.75 1.38
CA GLN A 84 4.96 -3.85 2.08
C GLN A 84 4.87 -3.62 3.58
N ILE A 85 4.47 -4.65 4.32
CA ILE A 85 4.55 -4.63 5.78
C ILE A 85 6.00 -4.93 6.15
N ILE A 86 6.67 -3.98 6.80
CA ILE A 86 8.07 -4.13 7.18
C ILE A 86 8.25 -4.42 8.67
N GLU A 87 7.21 -4.22 9.47
CA GLU A 87 7.22 -4.55 10.90
C GLU A 87 5.80 -4.83 11.36
N GLU A 88 5.61 -5.87 12.17
CA GLU A 88 4.31 -6.18 12.78
C GLU A 88 4.47 -6.38 14.29
N ASP A 89 3.33 -6.18 14.99
CA ASP A 89 3.24 -6.45 16.44
C ASP A 89 3.33 -7.94 16.75
#